data_915a99f3f0d1e66d488d8b9cb3e6906e
#
_entry.id   915a99f3f0d1e66d488d8b9cb3e6906e
#
_cell.length_a   1.000
_cell.length_b   1.000
_cell.length_c   1.000
_cell.angle_alpha   90.00
_cell.angle_beta   90.00
_cell.angle_gamma   90.00
#
_symmetry.space_group_name_H-M   'P 1'
#
loop_
_entity.id
_entity.type
_entity.pdbx_description
1 polymer ?
#
loop_
_entity_poly.entity_id
_entity_poly.type
_entity_poly.pdbx_seq_one_letter_code
_entity_poly.pdbx_strand_id
1 'polypeptide(L)' 'MQRRVFFTITYDRLWITMKDRGITQYKLIKHYHISTGQLDRLRKNEAVSTYTLNRLCKILHCDLSDIAEYKDEETYVSET' A
#
# COMPACT_ATOMS: atom_id res chain seq x y z
N MET A 1 22.68 19.36 -12.63
CA MET A 1 21.61 18.34 -12.59
C MET A 1 21.99 17.25 -11.62
N GLN A 2 21.14 16.99 -10.68
CA GLN A 2 21.33 15.93 -9.72
C GLN A 2 20.25 14.89 -9.94
N ARG A 3 20.67 13.62 -10.02
CA ARG A 3 19.72 12.52 -10.15
C ARG A 3 19.25 12.09 -8.77
N ARG A 4 17.95 12.02 -8.62
CA ARG A 4 17.33 11.41 -7.44
C ARG A 4 16.63 10.14 -7.86
N VAL A 5 16.84 9.10 -7.09
CA VAL A 5 16.23 7.80 -7.33
C VAL A 5 15.34 7.50 -6.14
N PHE A 6 14.07 7.24 -6.43
CA PHE A 6 13.11 6.86 -5.41
C PHE A 6 12.85 5.36 -5.53
N PHE A 7 13.14 4.65 -4.44
CA PHE A 7 12.89 3.23 -4.33
C PHE A 7 11.87 3.07 -3.22
N THR A 8 10.65 2.73 -3.58
CA THR A 8 9.63 2.61 -2.55
C THR A 8 8.56 1.62 -2.95
N ILE A 9 7.99 1.01 -1.93
CA ILE A 9 6.81 0.19 -2.09
C ILE A 9 5.61 1.10 -1.93
N THR A 10 4.68 1.02 -2.87
CA THR A 10 3.41 1.73 -2.81
C THR A 10 2.26 0.75 -2.70
N TYR A 11 1.15 1.22 -2.16
CA TYR A 11 -0.05 0.40 -1.95
C TYR A 11 -1.23 0.91 -2.77
N ASP A 12 -0.96 1.55 -3.88
CA ASP A 12 -2.01 2.09 -4.75
C ASP A 12 -2.95 1.00 -5.23
N ARG A 13 -2.42 -0.17 -5.50
CA ARG A 13 -3.21 -1.32 -5.96
C ARG A 13 -4.18 -1.83 -4.90
N LEU A 14 -3.85 -1.65 -3.63
CA LEU A 14 -4.72 -2.06 -2.53
C LEU A 14 -6.08 -1.39 -2.64
N TRP A 15 -6.09 -0.08 -2.91
CA TRP A 15 -7.33 0.68 -2.97
C TRP A 15 -8.21 0.25 -4.13
N ILE A 16 -7.59 -0.07 -5.26
CA ILE A 16 -8.29 -0.58 -6.45
C ILE A 16 -8.87 -1.97 -6.15
N THR A 17 -8.08 -2.85 -5.57
CA THR A 17 -8.52 -4.21 -5.23
C THR A 17 -9.65 -4.19 -4.21
N MET A 18 -9.56 -3.33 -3.20
CA MET A 18 -10.63 -3.15 -2.22
C MET A 18 -11.92 -2.74 -2.89
N LYS A 19 -11.85 -1.79 -3.81
CA LYS A 19 -13.02 -1.32 -4.55
C LYS A 19 -13.63 -2.46 -5.37
N ASP A 20 -12.79 -3.22 -6.05
CA ASP A 20 -13.24 -4.36 -6.85
C ASP A 20 -13.92 -5.43 -6.00
N ARG A 21 -13.49 -5.60 -4.76
CA ARG A 21 -14.05 -6.59 -3.84
C ARG A 21 -15.22 -6.04 -3.01
N GLY A 22 -15.51 -4.74 -3.14
CA GLY A 22 -16.59 -4.11 -2.37
C GLY A 22 -16.26 -3.97 -0.88
N ILE A 23 -14.99 -3.86 -0.53
CA ILE A 23 -14.56 -3.75 0.86
C ILE A 23 -14.01 -2.34 1.10
N THR A 24 -14.63 -1.64 2.06
CA THR A 24 -14.24 -0.27 2.43
C THR A 24 -13.19 -0.26 3.52
N GLN A 25 -12.52 0.87 3.69
CA GLN A 25 -11.60 1.05 4.81
C GLN A 25 -12.31 0.93 6.15
N TYR A 26 -13.51 1.45 6.24
CA TYR A 26 -14.35 1.30 7.44
C TYR A 26 -14.56 -0.17 7.78
N LYS A 27 -14.87 -0.99 6.78
CA LYS A 27 -15.10 -2.41 6.96
C LYS A 27 -13.83 -3.14 7.41
N LEU A 28 -12.68 -2.74 6.86
CA LEU A 28 -11.40 -3.31 7.30
C LEU A 28 -11.18 -3.08 8.79
N ILE A 29 -11.52 -1.89 9.29
CA ILE A 29 -11.33 -1.54 10.69
C ILE A 29 -12.37 -2.23 11.58
N LYS A 30 -13.63 -2.08 11.25
CA LYS A 30 -14.74 -2.49 12.14
C LYS A 30 -15.05 -3.98 12.06
N HIS A 31 -14.97 -4.55 10.88
CA HIS A 31 -15.35 -5.94 10.66
C HIS A 31 -14.13 -6.88 10.76
N TYR A 32 -13.02 -6.48 10.16
CA TYR A 32 -11.82 -7.32 10.10
C TYR A 32 -10.74 -6.93 11.11
N HIS A 33 -10.98 -5.89 11.88
CA HIS A 33 -10.07 -5.46 12.96
C HIS A 33 -8.65 -5.13 12.51
N ILE A 34 -8.54 -4.56 11.32
CA ILE A 34 -7.26 -4.01 10.85
C ILE A 34 -6.98 -2.76 11.66
N SER A 35 -5.78 -2.62 12.18
CA SER A 35 -5.36 -1.47 12.97
C SER A 35 -5.47 -0.17 12.16
N THR A 36 -6.02 0.86 12.77
CA THR A 36 -6.08 2.19 12.13
C THR A 36 -4.70 2.73 11.85
N GLY A 37 -3.72 2.43 12.71
CA GLY A 37 -2.34 2.85 12.50
C GLY A 37 -1.71 2.19 11.28
N GLN A 38 -1.95 0.89 11.09
CA GLN A 38 -1.46 0.19 9.90
C GLN A 38 -2.13 0.72 8.64
N LEU A 39 -3.43 0.98 8.70
CA LEU A 39 -4.15 1.53 7.56
C LEU A 39 -3.64 2.92 7.19
N ASP A 40 -3.33 3.74 8.18
CA ASP A 40 -2.74 5.05 7.94
C ASP A 40 -1.38 4.95 7.25
N ARG A 41 -0.56 4.00 7.66
CA ARG A 41 0.74 3.75 7.03
C ARG A 41 0.58 3.29 5.58
N LEU A 42 -0.42 2.47 5.31
CA LEU A 42 -0.73 2.04 3.95
C LEU A 42 -1.09 3.25 3.07
N ARG A 43 -1.87 4.20 3.60
CA ARG A 43 -2.21 5.42 2.84
C ARG A 43 -0.98 6.26 2.52
N LYS A 44 0.02 6.24 3.40
CA LYS A 44 1.23 7.04 3.26
C LYS A 44 2.38 6.29 2.58
N ASN A 45 2.15 5.06 2.15
CA ASN A 45 3.18 4.19 1.59
C ASN A 45 4.34 3.99 2.55
N GLU A 46 4.04 3.87 3.82
CA GLU A 46 5.03 3.61 4.86
C GLU A 46 5.11 2.12 5.18
N ALA A 47 6.11 1.74 5.95
CA ALA A 47 6.32 0.34 6.30
C ALA A 47 5.15 -0.21 7.12
N VAL A 48 4.69 -1.38 6.73
CA VAL A 48 3.69 -2.14 7.48
C VAL A 48 4.22 -3.55 7.71
N SER A 49 3.67 -4.24 8.69
CA SER A 49 4.10 -5.59 8.97
C SER A 49 3.63 -6.56 7.88
N THR A 50 4.43 -7.61 7.66
CA THR A 50 4.02 -8.68 6.75
C THR A 50 2.77 -9.39 7.27
N TYR A 51 2.56 -9.39 8.57
CA TYR A 51 1.33 -9.91 9.17
C TYR A 51 0.11 -9.16 8.64
N THR A 52 0.18 -7.83 8.58
CA THR A 52 -0.90 -7.01 8.03
C THR A 52 -1.13 -7.32 6.55
N LEU A 53 -0.05 -7.43 5.76
CA LEU A 53 -0.16 -7.77 4.35
C LEU A 53 -0.78 -9.16 4.15
N ASN A 54 -0.38 -10.12 4.97
CA ASN A 54 -0.93 -11.47 4.94
C ASN A 54 -2.44 -11.45 5.20
N ARG A 55 -2.87 -10.68 6.18
CA ARG A 55 -4.29 -10.54 6.49
C ARG A 55 -5.08 -9.90 5.35
N LEU A 56 -4.51 -8.86 4.75
CA LEU A 56 -5.17 -8.18 3.62
C LEU A 56 -5.35 -9.13 2.44
N CYS A 57 -4.34 -9.91 2.10
CA CYS A 57 -4.45 -10.90 1.03
C CYS A 57 -5.56 -11.90 1.33
N LYS A 58 -5.65 -12.35 2.56
CA LYS A 58 -6.68 -13.30 2.98
C LYS A 58 -8.08 -12.69 2.93
N ILE A 59 -8.23 -11.48 3.44
CA ILE A 59 -9.52 -10.78 3.47
C ILE A 59 -10.02 -10.51 2.04
N LEU A 60 -9.11 -10.07 1.17
CA LEU A 60 -9.46 -9.67 -0.19
C LEU A 60 -9.40 -10.81 -1.19
N HIS A 61 -8.95 -11.99 -0.77
CA HIS A 61 -8.76 -13.16 -1.64
C HIS A 61 -7.92 -12.80 -2.86
N CYS A 62 -6.73 -12.26 -2.61
CA CYS A 62 -5.85 -11.79 -3.67
C CYS A 62 -4.40 -12.09 -3.34
N ASP A 63 -3.53 -11.86 -4.32
CA ASP A 63 -2.10 -12.00 -4.15
C ASP A 63 -1.47 -10.70 -3.64
N LEU A 64 -0.26 -10.80 -3.14
CA LEU A 64 0.47 -9.62 -2.68
C LEU A 64 0.64 -8.58 -3.80
N SER A 65 0.79 -9.02 -5.04
CA SER A 65 0.90 -8.13 -6.20
C SER A 65 -0.36 -7.30 -6.47
N ASP A 66 -1.48 -7.72 -5.91
CA ASP A 66 -2.74 -6.95 -6.00
C ASP A 66 -2.84 -5.87 -4.92
N ILE A 67 -1.89 -5.83 -4.00
CA ILE A 67 -1.88 -4.91 -2.87
C ILE A 67 -0.73 -3.93 -2.98
N ALA A 68 0.46 -4.42 -3.32
CA ALA A 68 1.69 -3.65 -3.24
C ALA A 68 2.47 -3.73 -4.53
N GLU A 69 3.27 -2.70 -4.76
CA GLU A 69 4.11 -2.60 -5.94
C GLU A 69 5.40 -1.89 -5.55
N TYR A 70 6.51 -2.40 -6.04
CA TYR A 70 7.79 -1.71 -5.89
C TYR A 70 7.96 -0.74 -7.04
N LYS A 71 8.19 0.52 -6.72
CA LYS A 71 8.45 1.56 -7.72
C LYS A 71 9.86 2.06 -7.59
N ASP A 72 10.52 2.15 -8.73
CA ASP A 72 11.87 2.65 -8.87
C ASP A 72 11.82 3.82 -9.85
N GLU A 73 11.74 5.01 -9.31
CA GLU A 73 11.62 6.23 -10.11
C GLU A 73 12.91 7.02 -10.06
N GLU A 74 13.42 7.40 -11.23
CA GLU A 74 14.52 8.33 -11.35
C GLU A 74 13.99 9.72 -11.67
N THR A 75 14.44 10.68 -10.91
CA THR A 75 14.07 12.08 -11.15
C THR A 75 15.34 12.91 -11.19
N TYR A 76 15.46 13.73 -12.22
CA TYR A 76 16.57 14.66 -12.35
C TYR A 76 16.16 16.01 -11.77
N VAL A 77 16.95 16.48 -10.82
CA VAL A 77 16.70 17.75 -10.15
C VAL A 77 17.83 18.70 -10.53
N SER A 78 17.44 19.90 -10.93
CA SER A 78 18.42 20.93 -11.23
C SER A 78 19.09 21.39 -9.94
N GLU A 79 20.42 21.36 -9.93
CA GLU A 79 21.21 21.92 -8.87
C GLU A 79 21.58 23.35 -9.28
N THR A 80 20.99 24.27 -8.67
CA THR A 80 21.31 25.68 -8.96
C THR A 80 21.68 26.40 -7.71
#